data_7bd52291abe6e2a328ffc34c145f8392
#
_entry.id   7bd52291abe6e2a328ffc34c145f8392
#
_cell.length_a   1.000
_cell.length_b   1.000
_cell.length_c   1.000
_cell.angle_alpha   90.00
_cell.angle_beta   90.00
_cell.angle_gamma   90.00
#
_symmetry.space_group_name_H-M   'P 1'
#
loop_
_entity.id
_entity.type
_entity.pdbx_description
1 polymer ?
#
loop_
_entity_poly.entity_id
_entity_poly.type
_entity_poly.pdbx_seq_one_letter_code
_entity_poly.pdbx_strand_id
1 'polypeptide(L)'
;MRLIKLPKGKHQCLIYATAMLLDVEPSEIIEILGHDGMDIWWPELAVPNCFRGVHIQEILDVCAHFGYGLICYQVMPRTSPFGRVDMVRNIFEVDKALERIDRYLKEPGLIVTDVHACAWDGESVYDPNGMITSIQSVALKEFYLLKRI
;
A
#
# COMPACT_ATOMS: atom_id res chain seq x y z
N MET A 1 -14.29 8.19 -1.21
CA MET A 1 -13.20 7.73 -0.29
C MET A 1 -13.16 8.67 0.90
N ARG A 2 -13.04 8.15 2.10
CA ARG A 2 -13.01 8.89 3.37
C ARG A 2 -11.62 8.76 4.00
N LEU A 3 -10.99 9.86 4.40
CA LEU A 3 -9.72 9.81 5.10
C LEU A 3 -9.89 9.17 6.50
N ILE A 4 -9.12 8.13 6.76
CA ILE A 4 -9.07 7.43 8.05
C ILE A 4 -7.65 7.53 8.58
N LYS A 5 -7.49 8.21 9.72
CA LYS A 5 -6.18 8.43 10.33
C LYS A 5 -5.77 7.22 11.17
N LEU A 6 -4.59 6.71 10.89
CA LEU A 6 -3.92 5.67 11.68
C LEU A 6 -3.48 6.26 13.04
N PRO A 7 -3.79 5.60 14.16
CA PRO A 7 -3.26 6.01 15.47
C PRO A 7 -1.74 5.98 15.49
N LYS A 8 -1.15 6.95 16.19
CA LYS A 8 0.30 7.06 16.33
C LYS A 8 0.91 5.78 16.93
N GLY A 9 2.03 5.33 16.38
CA GLY A 9 2.77 4.15 16.85
C GLY A 9 2.21 2.81 16.35
N LYS A 10 1.23 2.82 15.46
CA LYS A 10 0.70 1.61 14.82
C LYS A 10 1.35 1.39 13.45
N HIS A 11 1.72 0.14 13.15
CA HIS A 11 2.31 -0.28 11.88
C HIS A 11 1.25 -0.98 11.01
N GLN A 12 0.17 -0.26 10.70
CA GLN A 12 -1.04 -0.76 10.05
C GLN A 12 -1.41 0.05 8.81
N CYS A 13 -0.44 0.73 8.17
CA CYS A 13 -0.72 1.61 7.03
C CYS A 13 -1.47 0.89 5.90
N LEU A 14 -1.13 -0.37 5.62
CA LEU A 14 -1.77 -1.15 4.57
C LEU A 14 -3.23 -1.50 4.91
N ILE A 15 -3.55 -1.79 6.19
CA ILE A 15 -4.93 -2.00 6.66
C ILE A 15 -5.76 -0.74 6.46
N TYR A 16 -5.23 0.41 6.91
CA TYR A 16 -5.93 1.69 6.83
C TYR A 16 -6.09 2.19 5.40
N ALA A 17 -5.07 2.03 4.57
CA ALA A 17 -5.16 2.35 3.15
C ALA A 17 -6.22 1.48 2.45
N THR A 18 -6.26 0.18 2.74
CA THR A 18 -7.28 -0.73 2.19
C THR A 18 -8.68 -0.38 2.69
N ALA A 19 -8.84 -0.04 3.96
CA ALA A 19 -10.13 0.39 4.52
C ALA A 19 -10.65 1.66 3.84
N MET A 20 -9.78 2.65 3.62
CA MET A 20 -10.13 3.85 2.87
C MET A 20 -10.52 3.54 1.42
N LEU A 21 -9.76 2.65 0.75
CA LEU A 21 -10.01 2.27 -0.64
C LEU A 21 -11.35 1.55 -0.81
N LEU A 22 -11.70 0.64 0.12
CA LEU A 22 -12.94 -0.15 0.08
C LEU A 22 -14.13 0.56 0.73
N ASP A 23 -13.91 1.70 1.38
CA ASP A 23 -14.89 2.47 2.14
C ASP A 23 -15.52 1.68 3.30
N VAL A 24 -14.69 0.93 4.03
CA VAL A 24 -15.05 0.13 5.20
C VAL A 24 -14.25 0.58 6.43
N GLU A 25 -14.59 0.06 7.60
CA GLU A 25 -13.80 0.36 8.81
C GLU A 25 -12.54 -0.53 8.89
N PRO A 26 -11.42 -0.04 9.43
CA PRO A 26 -10.21 -0.84 9.62
C PRO A 26 -10.44 -2.12 10.44
N SER A 27 -11.39 -2.10 11.39
CA SER A 27 -11.78 -3.27 12.17
C SER A 27 -12.35 -4.40 11.33
N GLU A 28 -13.06 -4.10 10.26
CA GLU A 28 -13.58 -5.11 9.32
C GLU A 28 -12.44 -5.81 8.57
N ILE A 29 -11.44 -5.04 8.16
CA ILE A 29 -10.23 -5.60 7.54
C ILE A 29 -9.51 -6.54 8.52
N ILE A 30 -9.32 -6.09 9.77
CA ILE A 30 -8.66 -6.87 10.83
C ILE A 30 -9.44 -8.17 11.12
N GLU A 31 -10.76 -8.13 11.15
CA GLU A 31 -11.60 -9.30 11.36
C GLU A 31 -11.40 -10.34 10.25
N ILE A 32 -11.37 -9.91 8.99
CA ILE A 32 -11.14 -10.79 7.83
C ILE A 32 -9.72 -11.38 7.85
N LEU A 33 -8.72 -10.56 8.18
CA LEU A 33 -7.32 -11.00 8.29
C LEU A 33 -7.11 -11.98 9.45
N GLY A 34 -7.90 -11.87 10.52
CA GLY A 34 -7.71 -12.62 11.76
C GLY A 34 -6.55 -12.13 12.63
N HIS A 35 -5.92 -11.00 12.29
CA HIS A 35 -4.86 -10.33 13.06
C HIS A 35 -4.76 -8.86 12.66
N ASP A 36 -4.11 -8.06 13.50
CA ASP A 36 -3.90 -6.63 13.28
C ASP A 36 -2.49 -6.25 12.79
N GLY A 37 -1.63 -7.24 12.57
CA GLY A 37 -0.25 -7.05 12.15
C GLY A 37 0.70 -6.55 13.24
N MET A 38 0.23 -6.37 14.47
CA MET A 38 1.02 -5.81 15.59
C MET A 38 1.70 -6.87 16.45
N ASP A 39 1.54 -8.15 16.15
CA ASP A 39 2.22 -9.23 16.87
C ASP A 39 3.74 -9.10 16.71
N ILE A 40 4.46 -9.30 17.80
CA ILE A 40 5.92 -9.27 17.84
C ILE A 40 6.44 -10.69 17.59
N TRP A 41 7.11 -10.87 16.44
CA TRP A 41 7.69 -12.18 16.09
C TRP A 41 9.14 -12.34 16.53
N TRP A 42 9.86 -11.22 16.55
CA TRP A 42 11.29 -11.19 16.83
C TRP A 42 11.59 -10.09 17.84
N PRO A 43 11.31 -10.32 19.15
CA PRO A 43 11.42 -9.27 20.16
C PRO A 43 12.83 -8.71 20.36
N GLU A 44 13.87 -9.43 19.92
CA GLU A 44 15.26 -8.96 19.95
C GLU A 44 15.60 -8.00 18.81
N LEU A 45 14.76 -7.88 17.80
CA LEU A 45 14.94 -6.92 16.71
C LEU A 45 14.41 -5.55 17.08
N ALA A 46 15.04 -4.51 16.52
CA ALA A 46 14.57 -3.14 16.69
C ALA A 46 13.20 -2.92 16.03
N VAL A 47 12.30 -2.22 16.73
CA VAL A 47 11.00 -1.76 16.21
C VAL A 47 11.26 -0.80 15.04
N PRO A 48 10.53 -0.88 13.90
CA PRO A 48 9.33 -1.69 13.64
C PRO A 48 9.59 -3.09 13.05
N ASN A 49 10.82 -3.50 12.87
CA ASN A 49 11.18 -4.72 12.14
C ASN A 49 10.74 -6.01 12.84
N CYS A 50 10.47 -5.94 14.15
CA CYS A 50 10.00 -7.09 14.93
C CYS A 50 8.48 -7.34 14.80
N PHE A 51 7.71 -6.42 14.25
CA PHE A 51 6.27 -6.62 14.05
C PHE A 51 5.98 -7.54 12.86
N ARG A 52 4.95 -8.36 13.00
CA ARG A 52 4.44 -9.22 11.94
C ARG A 52 4.12 -8.42 10.67
N GLY A 53 3.45 -7.28 10.83
CA GLY A 53 2.93 -6.50 9.73
C GLY A 53 1.78 -7.19 9.00
N VAL A 54 1.42 -6.63 7.85
CA VAL A 54 0.43 -7.19 6.92
C VAL A 54 1.05 -7.22 5.53
N HIS A 55 0.96 -8.36 4.87
CA HIS A 55 1.48 -8.53 3.52
C HIS A 55 0.41 -8.21 2.47
N ILE A 56 0.85 -7.76 1.30
CA ILE A 56 -0.07 -7.45 0.20
C ILE A 56 -0.89 -8.68 -0.24
N GLN A 57 -0.33 -9.88 -0.12
CA GLN A 57 -1.05 -11.11 -0.44
C GLN A 57 -2.29 -11.33 0.45
N GLU A 58 -2.20 -10.95 1.73
CA GLU A 58 -3.33 -10.99 2.65
C GLU A 58 -4.41 -9.97 2.25
N ILE A 59 -3.99 -8.82 1.73
CA ILE A 59 -4.91 -7.79 1.23
C ILE A 59 -5.61 -8.21 -0.06
N LEU A 60 -4.98 -9.03 -0.90
CA LEU A 60 -5.66 -9.63 -2.06
C LEU A 60 -6.89 -10.44 -1.63
N ASP A 61 -6.76 -11.24 -0.58
CA ASP A 61 -7.86 -12.04 -0.05
C ASP A 61 -8.95 -11.16 0.58
N VAL A 62 -8.57 -10.10 1.28
CA VAL A 62 -9.50 -9.09 1.82
C VAL A 62 -10.29 -8.43 0.69
N CYS A 63 -9.62 -7.96 -0.35
CA CYS A 63 -10.29 -7.33 -1.50
C CYS A 63 -11.25 -8.32 -2.18
N ALA A 64 -10.84 -9.58 -2.35
CA ALA A 64 -11.68 -10.62 -2.93
C ALA A 64 -12.95 -10.88 -2.10
N HIS A 65 -12.84 -10.83 -0.76
CA HIS A 65 -14.00 -10.92 0.14
C HIS A 65 -15.06 -9.85 -0.16
N PHE A 66 -14.64 -8.65 -0.53
CA PHE A 66 -15.53 -7.54 -0.92
C PHE A 66 -15.89 -7.53 -2.42
N GLY A 67 -15.49 -8.54 -3.19
CA GLY A 67 -15.78 -8.64 -4.62
C GLY A 67 -14.86 -7.81 -5.52
N TYR A 68 -13.62 -7.56 -5.06
CA TYR A 68 -12.61 -6.84 -5.81
C TYR A 68 -11.33 -7.63 -5.96
N GLY A 69 -10.66 -7.44 -7.09
CA GLY A 69 -9.29 -7.89 -7.32
C GLY A 69 -8.33 -6.70 -7.38
N LEU A 70 -7.05 -6.97 -7.16
CA LEU A 70 -5.98 -5.98 -7.29
C LEU A 70 -5.07 -6.39 -8.46
N ILE A 71 -4.78 -5.44 -9.36
CA ILE A 71 -3.83 -5.62 -10.45
C ILE A 71 -2.58 -4.82 -10.13
N CYS A 72 -1.46 -5.51 -9.96
CA CYS A 72 -0.19 -4.87 -9.63
C CYS A 72 0.50 -4.29 -10.87
N TYR A 73 0.87 -3.02 -10.78
CA TYR A 73 1.79 -2.35 -11.70
C TYR A 73 3.05 -1.95 -10.93
N GLN A 74 4.14 -2.59 -11.22
CA GLN A 74 5.43 -2.18 -10.69
C GLN A 74 5.91 -0.93 -11.42
N VAL A 75 6.00 0.17 -10.70
CA VAL A 75 6.37 1.48 -11.23
C VAL A 75 7.88 1.68 -11.16
N MET A 76 8.44 1.37 -10.01
CA MET A 76 9.86 1.40 -9.72
C MET A 76 10.26 0.19 -8.89
N PRO A 77 11.51 -0.28 -9.00
CA PRO A 77 11.96 -1.37 -8.15
C PRO A 77 11.93 -0.95 -6.68
N ARG A 78 11.52 -1.87 -5.83
CA ARG A 78 11.72 -1.70 -4.39
C ARG A 78 13.22 -1.73 -4.09
N THR A 79 13.64 -0.87 -3.20
CA THR A 79 15.01 -0.91 -2.68
C THR A 79 15.15 -2.17 -1.83
N SER A 80 15.94 -3.14 -2.31
CA SER A 80 16.28 -4.29 -1.50
C SER A 80 17.08 -3.83 -0.27
N PRO A 81 16.81 -4.38 0.95
CA PRO A 81 17.63 -4.11 2.11
C PRO A 81 19.11 -4.52 1.91
N PHE A 82 19.40 -5.27 0.86
CA PHE A 82 20.75 -5.69 0.47
C PHE A 82 21.38 -4.81 -0.64
N GLY A 83 20.76 -3.69 -1.01
CA GLY A 83 21.31 -2.71 -1.95
C GLY A 83 21.40 -3.14 -3.42
N ARG A 84 20.79 -4.24 -3.82
CA ARG A 84 20.81 -4.74 -5.20
C ARG A 84 19.67 -4.14 -6.04
N VAL A 85 19.78 -2.87 -6.37
CA VAL A 85 18.79 -2.15 -7.22
C VAL A 85 19.24 -2.10 -8.69
N ASP A 86 20.53 -2.36 -8.98
CA ASP A 86 21.14 -1.98 -10.25
C ASP A 86 20.60 -2.75 -11.47
N MET A 87 20.26 -4.02 -11.33
CA MET A 87 19.71 -4.79 -12.45
C MET A 87 18.28 -4.35 -12.83
N VAL A 88 17.49 -3.91 -11.87
CA VAL A 88 16.09 -3.54 -12.11
C VAL A 88 15.97 -2.11 -12.61
N ARG A 89 16.89 -1.21 -12.26
CA ARG A 89 16.97 0.15 -12.79
C ARG A 89 17.11 0.20 -14.32
N ASN A 90 17.79 -0.76 -14.89
CA ASN A 90 17.98 -0.83 -16.35
C ASN A 90 16.71 -1.24 -17.10
N ILE A 91 15.74 -1.86 -16.42
CA ILE A 91 14.47 -2.28 -17.02
C ILE A 91 13.43 -1.16 -16.96
N PHE A 92 13.47 -0.32 -15.91
CA PHE A 92 12.50 0.75 -15.70
C PHE A 92 13.12 2.12 -15.99
N GLU A 93 12.47 2.87 -16.87
CA GLU A 93 12.77 4.28 -17.09
C GLU A 93 12.23 5.08 -15.88
N VAL A 94 13.10 5.30 -14.89
CA VAL A 94 12.75 5.93 -13.61
C VAL A 94 12.08 7.30 -13.82
N ASP A 95 12.58 8.09 -14.76
CA ASP A 95 12.06 9.44 -15.03
C ASP A 95 10.66 9.45 -15.66
N LYS A 96 10.22 8.29 -16.17
CA LYS A 96 8.90 8.11 -16.80
C LYS A 96 7.99 7.18 -16.01
N ALA A 97 8.31 6.93 -14.76
CA ALA A 97 7.59 5.96 -13.93
C ALA A 97 6.09 6.27 -13.84
N LEU A 98 5.72 7.52 -13.55
CA LEU A 98 4.31 7.94 -13.48
C LEU A 98 3.64 7.96 -14.86
N GLU A 99 4.34 8.40 -15.92
CA GLU A 99 3.84 8.43 -17.27
C GLU A 99 3.45 7.03 -17.77
N ARG A 100 4.23 6.00 -17.42
CA ARG A 100 3.93 4.60 -17.76
C ARG A 100 2.59 4.11 -17.25
N ILE A 101 2.16 4.57 -16.09
CA ILE A 101 0.92 4.13 -15.43
C ILE A 101 -0.20 5.17 -15.47
N ASP A 102 -0.01 6.31 -16.12
CA ASP A 102 -0.96 7.43 -16.14
C ASP A 102 -2.39 6.99 -16.45
N ARG A 103 -2.57 6.13 -17.44
CA ARG A 103 -3.88 5.61 -17.82
C ARG A 103 -4.58 4.82 -16.70
N TYR A 104 -3.81 4.21 -15.79
CA TYR A 104 -4.34 3.42 -14.68
C TYR A 104 -4.62 4.29 -13.44
N LEU A 105 -3.93 5.42 -13.33
CA LEU A 105 -4.10 6.38 -12.23
C LEU A 105 -5.44 7.13 -12.29
N LYS A 106 -6.24 6.91 -13.31
CA LYS A 106 -7.61 7.46 -13.39
C LYS A 106 -8.63 6.68 -12.56
N GLU A 107 -8.22 5.54 -12.04
CA GLU A 107 -9.07 4.66 -11.25
C GLU A 107 -8.48 4.47 -9.84
N PRO A 108 -9.32 4.10 -8.85
CA PRO A 108 -8.86 3.92 -7.48
C PRO A 108 -7.91 2.73 -7.32
N GLY A 109 -7.06 2.80 -6.31
CA GLY A 109 -6.09 1.75 -6.04
C GLY A 109 -5.31 1.96 -4.75
N LEU A 110 -4.34 1.07 -4.50
CA LEU A 110 -3.36 1.23 -3.43
C LEU A 110 -2.04 1.72 -4.01
N ILE A 111 -1.43 2.64 -3.31
CA ILE A 111 -0.07 3.12 -3.55
C ILE A 111 0.84 2.49 -2.51
N VAL A 112 1.88 1.80 -2.95
CA VAL A 112 2.84 1.16 -2.06
C VAL A 112 4.23 1.73 -2.35
N THR A 113 4.89 2.17 -1.29
CA THR A 113 6.29 2.61 -1.28
C THR A 113 7.17 1.51 -0.66
N ASP A 114 8.44 1.80 -0.38
CA ASP A 114 9.33 0.86 0.30
C ASP A 114 8.85 0.52 1.73
N VAL A 115 8.21 1.48 2.40
CA VAL A 115 7.90 1.38 3.84
C VAL A 115 6.47 1.81 4.20
N HIS A 116 5.66 2.21 3.23
CA HIS A 116 4.36 2.82 3.48
C HIS A 116 3.32 2.45 2.42
N ALA A 117 2.05 2.54 2.79
CA ALA A 117 0.92 2.34 1.90
C ALA A 117 -0.11 3.45 2.07
N CYS A 118 -0.67 3.92 0.95
CA CYS A 118 -1.71 4.93 0.88
C CYS A 118 -2.85 4.45 -0.03
N ALA A 119 -4.03 5.05 0.12
CA ALA A 119 -5.11 4.86 -0.83
C ALA A 119 -5.11 5.96 -1.91
N TRP A 120 -5.60 5.63 -3.08
CA TRP A 120 -5.73 6.52 -4.23
C TRP A 120 -7.17 6.48 -4.77
N ASP A 121 -7.79 7.63 -4.97
CA ASP A 121 -9.19 7.71 -5.45
C ASP A 121 -9.33 8.01 -6.95
N GLY A 122 -8.20 8.14 -7.66
CA GLY A 122 -8.13 8.57 -9.06
C GLY A 122 -7.65 10.01 -9.24
N GLU A 123 -7.53 10.78 -8.14
CA GLU A 123 -7.12 12.19 -8.17
C GLU A 123 -6.15 12.54 -7.03
N SER A 124 -6.39 12.03 -5.83
CA SER A 124 -5.66 12.37 -4.61
C SER A 124 -5.18 11.15 -3.86
N VAL A 125 -4.07 11.32 -3.15
CA VAL A 125 -3.49 10.32 -2.24
C VAL A 125 -4.05 10.54 -0.84
N TYR A 126 -4.67 9.50 -0.30
CA TYR A 126 -5.17 9.44 1.08
C TYR A 126 -4.16 8.69 1.94
N ASP A 127 -3.38 9.45 2.71
CA ASP A 127 -2.34 8.91 3.56
C ASP A 127 -2.90 8.55 4.94
N PRO A 128 -2.69 7.32 5.44
CA PRO A 128 -3.07 6.94 6.81
C PRO A 128 -2.49 7.84 7.91
N ASN A 129 -1.46 8.61 7.62
CA ASN A 129 -0.94 9.64 8.54
C ASN A 129 -1.90 10.82 8.76
N GLY A 130 -3.01 10.87 8.03
CA GLY A 130 -4.06 11.87 8.18
C GLY A 130 -3.93 13.04 7.21
N MET A 131 -3.27 12.84 6.07
CA MET A 131 -3.11 13.86 5.02
C MET A 131 -3.70 13.41 3.70
N ILE A 132 -4.20 14.36 2.92
CA ILE A 132 -4.55 14.20 1.51
C ILE A 132 -3.52 14.98 0.71
N THR A 133 -2.82 14.30 -0.20
CA THR A 133 -1.71 14.88 -0.96
C THR A 133 -1.81 14.53 -2.45
N SER A 134 -0.87 15.05 -3.25
CA SER A 134 -0.75 14.71 -4.67
C SER A 134 0.15 13.49 -4.88
N ILE A 135 -0.05 12.79 -5.98
CA ILE A 135 0.77 11.61 -6.35
C ILE A 135 2.25 11.95 -6.51
N GLN A 136 2.58 13.19 -6.89
CA GLN A 136 3.96 13.65 -7.06
C GLN A 136 4.74 13.73 -5.74
N SER A 137 4.04 13.81 -4.61
CA SER A 137 4.66 13.85 -3.27
C SER A 137 5.01 12.46 -2.72
N VAL A 138 4.66 11.39 -3.43
CA VAL A 138 4.84 10.01 -2.98
C VAL A 138 5.93 9.31 -3.77
N ALA A 139 6.84 8.63 -3.08
CA ALA A 139 7.87 7.77 -3.70
C ALA A 139 7.27 6.42 -4.14
N LEU A 140 6.36 6.47 -5.12
CA LEU A 140 5.60 5.34 -5.61
C LEU A 140 6.51 4.23 -6.17
N LYS A 141 6.34 3.02 -5.67
CA LYS A 141 7.05 1.81 -6.13
C LYS A 141 6.12 0.84 -6.85
N GLU A 142 4.97 0.57 -6.26
CA GLU A 142 3.94 -0.29 -6.82
C GLU A 142 2.59 0.39 -6.74
N PHE A 143 1.79 0.23 -7.78
CA PHE A 143 0.40 0.65 -7.81
C PHE A 143 -0.49 -0.59 -8.00
N TYR A 144 -1.44 -0.76 -7.11
CA TYR A 144 -2.41 -1.85 -7.14
C TYR A 144 -3.76 -1.29 -7.53
N LEU A 145 -4.10 -1.45 -8.80
CA LEU A 145 -5.38 -1.01 -9.37
C LEU A 145 -6.52 -1.86 -8.81
N LEU A 146 -7.55 -1.22 -8.25
CA LEU A 146 -8.75 -1.91 -7.77
C LEU A 146 -9.69 -2.20 -8.94
N LYS A 147 -10.10 -3.44 -9.10
CA LYS A 147 -11.07 -3.86 -10.11
C LYS A 147 -12.13 -4.75 -9.50
N ARG A 148 -13.39 -4.50 -9.87
CA ARG A 148 -14.49 -5.39 -9.49
C ARG A 148 -14.38 -6.72 -10.24
N ILE A 149 -14.56 -7.82 -9.52
CA ILE A 149 -14.55 -9.17 -10.04
C ILE A 149 -15.92 -9.84 -9.92
#